data_8da298a0a94d25f2a671f11ee8d48109
#
_entry.id   8da298a0a94d25f2a671f11ee8d48109
#
_cell.length_a   1.000
_cell.length_b   1.000
_cell.length_c   1.000
_cell.angle_alpha   90.00
_cell.angle_beta   90.00
_cell.angle_gamma   90.00
#
_symmetry.space_group_name_H-M   'P 1'
#
loop_
_entity.id
_entity.type
_entity.pdbx_description
1 polymer ?
#
loop_
_entity_poly.entity_id
_entity_poly.type
_entity_poly.pdbx_seq_one_letter_code
_entity_poly.pdbx_strand_id
1 'polypeptide(L)' 'MHFVKDVKYISEYKLQLTFKDDTTKYVDMKPYLDGEIFEPLKDINYFRTVSVNPDIDTIVWENGADFSPDFLYEMGKDLK' A
#
# COMPACT_ATOMS: atom_id res chain seq x y z
N MET A 1 -16.29 5.04 -1.18
CA MET A 1 -15.45 4.00 -0.57
C MET A 1 -14.65 3.28 -1.64
N HIS A 2 -13.38 3.03 -1.38
CA HIS A 2 -12.48 2.43 -2.36
C HIS A 2 -11.94 1.10 -1.84
N PHE A 3 -11.61 0.21 -2.77
CA PHE A 3 -11.09 -1.12 -2.43
C PHE A 3 -9.88 -1.42 -3.30
N VAL A 4 -8.78 -1.90 -2.68
CA VAL A 4 -7.57 -2.28 -3.41
C VAL A 4 -7.75 -3.69 -3.96
N LYS A 5 -7.46 -3.85 -5.23
CA LYS A 5 -7.57 -5.12 -5.94
C LYS A 5 -6.20 -5.80 -6.08
N ASP A 6 -5.16 -5.01 -6.33
CA ASP A 6 -3.83 -5.56 -6.58
C ASP A 6 -2.76 -4.58 -6.14
N VAL A 7 -1.56 -5.11 -5.86
CA VAL A 7 -0.41 -4.29 -5.46
C VAL A 7 0.85 -4.82 -6.16
N LYS A 8 1.68 -3.88 -6.61
CA LYS A 8 2.95 -4.21 -7.24
C LYS A 8 4.04 -3.35 -6.63
N TYR A 9 5.11 -3.99 -6.13
CA TYR A 9 6.27 -3.26 -5.64
C TYR A 9 7.03 -2.65 -6.80
N ILE A 10 7.40 -1.36 -6.68
CA ILE A 10 8.14 -0.66 -7.73
C ILE A 10 9.61 -0.51 -7.34
N SER A 11 9.88 0.27 -6.31
CA SER A 11 11.23 0.53 -5.82
C SER A 11 11.14 1.26 -4.49
N GLU A 12 12.17 1.14 -3.67
CA GLU A 12 12.24 1.83 -2.37
C GLU A 12 10.95 1.60 -1.56
N TYR A 13 10.16 2.65 -1.31
CA TYR A 13 8.90 2.54 -0.56
C TYR A 13 7.72 2.89 -1.48
N LYS A 14 7.86 2.63 -2.77
CA LYS A 14 6.87 2.97 -3.78
C LYS A 14 6.11 1.75 -4.25
N LEU A 15 4.80 1.89 -4.32
CA LEU A 15 3.91 0.81 -4.74
C LEU A 15 3.00 1.30 -5.86
N GLN A 16 2.61 0.37 -6.73
CA GLN A 16 1.57 0.60 -7.70
C GLN A 16 0.34 -0.16 -7.21
N LEU A 17 -0.76 0.56 -7.06
CA LEU A 17 -2.01 -0.02 -6.56
C LEU A 17 -3.06 0.02 -7.65
N THR A 18 -3.75 -1.09 -7.85
CA THR A 18 -4.93 -1.15 -8.71
C THR A 18 -6.14 -1.29 -7.81
N PHE A 19 -7.12 -0.42 -7.99
CA PHE A 19 -8.35 -0.42 -7.20
C PHE A 19 -9.45 -1.16 -7.94
N LYS A 20 -10.51 -1.53 -7.24
CA LYS A 20 -11.59 -2.32 -7.87
C LYS A 20 -12.38 -1.55 -8.90
N ASP A 21 -12.26 -0.22 -8.92
CA ASP A 21 -12.84 0.61 -9.99
C ASP A 21 -11.90 0.70 -11.21
N ASP A 22 -10.86 -0.12 -11.23
CA ASP A 22 -9.83 -0.19 -12.27
C ASP A 22 -8.93 1.04 -12.36
N THR A 23 -8.99 1.91 -11.35
CA THR A 23 -8.04 3.02 -11.23
C THR A 23 -6.69 2.48 -10.77
N THR A 24 -5.61 2.94 -11.39
CA THR A 24 -4.26 2.60 -10.99
C THR A 24 -3.59 3.85 -10.43
N LYS A 25 -2.98 3.72 -9.27
CA LYS A 25 -2.29 4.83 -8.62
C LYS A 25 -0.91 4.43 -8.13
N TYR A 26 -0.01 5.40 -8.10
CA TYR A 26 1.31 5.23 -7.51
C TYR A 26 1.32 5.89 -6.14
N VAL A 27 1.87 5.18 -5.15
CA VAL A 27 1.97 5.71 -3.79
C VAL A 27 3.40 5.59 -3.30
N ASP A 28 3.93 6.67 -2.72
CA ASP A 28 5.18 6.65 -1.99
C ASP A 28 4.85 6.59 -0.51
N MET A 29 5.11 5.45 0.09
CA MET A 29 4.72 5.20 1.47
C MET A 29 5.71 5.77 2.48
N LYS A 30 6.89 6.20 2.04
CA LYS A 30 7.95 6.62 2.95
C LYS A 30 7.50 7.62 4.03
N PRO A 31 6.74 8.68 3.68
CA PRO A 31 6.32 9.66 4.69
C PRO A 31 5.38 9.10 5.75
N TYR A 32 4.81 7.91 5.53
CA TYR A 32 3.75 7.35 6.37
C TYR A 32 4.21 6.16 7.21
N LEU A 33 5.51 5.87 7.21
CA LEU A 33 6.06 4.71 7.92
C LEU A 33 6.51 5.05 9.34
N ASP A 34 5.78 5.94 10.00
CA ASP A 34 6.04 6.30 11.38
C ASP A 34 5.10 5.53 12.29
N GLY A 35 5.57 5.27 13.51
CA GLY A 35 4.79 4.51 14.47
C GLY A 35 5.32 3.10 14.61
N GLU A 36 5.05 2.52 15.77
CA GLU A 36 5.65 1.25 16.18
C GLU A 36 5.33 0.10 15.21
N ILE A 37 4.08 0.01 14.76
CA ILE A 37 3.66 -1.06 13.87
C ILE A 37 4.30 -0.92 12.49
N PHE A 38 4.69 0.29 12.09
CA PHE A 38 5.26 0.55 10.77
C PHE A 38 6.79 0.51 10.74
N GLU A 39 7.44 0.47 11.90
CA GLU A 39 8.91 0.44 11.96
C GLU A 39 9.54 -0.69 11.13
N PRO A 40 9.03 -1.94 11.21
CA PRO A 40 9.60 -3.02 10.40
C PRO A 40 9.51 -2.76 8.90
N LEU A 41 8.54 -1.96 8.46
CA LEU A 41 8.35 -1.65 7.05
C LEU A 41 9.46 -0.75 6.50
N LYS A 42 10.24 -0.12 7.36
CA LYS A 42 11.39 0.68 6.92
C LYS A 42 12.50 -0.18 6.35
N ASP A 43 12.51 -1.47 6.67
CA ASP A 43 13.38 -2.45 6.04
C ASP A 43 12.76 -2.79 4.68
N ILE A 44 13.46 -2.45 3.60
CA ILE A 44 12.94 -2.64 2.24
C ILE A 44 12.63 -4.11 1.96
N ASN A 45 13.46 -5.03 2.47
CA ASN A 45 13.20 -6.45 2.28
C ASN A 45 11.87 -6.88 2.91
N TYR A 46 11.50 -6.26 4.03
CA TYR A 46 10.22 -6.54 4.64
C TYR A 46 9.08 -5.79 3.94
N PHE A 47 9.34 -4.53 3.58
CA PHE A 47 8.34 -3.69 2.91
C PHE A 47 7.82 -4.33 1.64
N ARG A 48 8.71 -4.92 0.86
CA ARG A 48 8.33 -5.48 -0.45
C ARG A 48 7.56 -6.79 -0.33
N THR A 49 7.34 -7.31 0.88
CA THR A 49 6.50 -8.50 1.08
C THR A 49 5.01 -8.15 1.15
N VAL A 50 4.66 -6.90 0.88
CA VAL A 50 3.28 -6.42 0.89
C VAL A 50 2.37 -7.28 0.02
N SER A 51 1.13 -7.46 0.48
CA SER A 51 0.11 -8.20 -0.28
C SER A 51 -1.25 -7.57 -0.05
N VAL A 52 -2.21 -7.93 -0.90
CA VAL A 52 -3.60 -7.52 -0.70
C VAL A 52 -4.31 -8.59 0.11
N ASN A 53 -5.02 -8.15 1.15
CA ASN A 53 -5.89 -9.05 1.90
C ASN A 53 -7.32 -8.86 1.38
N PRO A 54 -7.87 -9.88 0.67
CA PRO A 54 -9.20 -9.74 0.06
C PRO A 54 -10.34 -9.66 1.08
N ASP A 55 -10.07 -10.01 2.33
CA ASP A 55 -11.09 -9.90 3.38
C ASP A 55 -11.32 -8.47 3.82
N ILE A 56 -10.30 -7.62 3.70
CA ILE A 56 -10.39 -6.21 4.09
C ILE A 56 -10.12 -5.26 2.92
N ASP A 57 -9.85 -5.80 1.73
CA ASP A 57 -9.70 -5.05 0.48
C ASP A 57 -8.65 -3.95 0.53
N THR A 58 -7.53 -4.23 1.21
CA THR A 58 -6.40 -3.29 1.24
C THR A 58 -5.08 -4.05 1.40
N ILE A 59 -3.99 -3.28 1.31
CA ILE A 59 -2.65 -3.86 1.44
C ILE A 59 -2.32 -4.11 2.91
N VAL A 60 -1.60 -5.21 3.15
CA VAL A 60 -1.22 -5.62 4.50
C VAL A 60 0.19 -6.19 4.49
N TRP A 61 0.78 -6.24 5.67
CA TRP A 61 2.04 -6.93 5.94
C TRP A 61 1.81 -7.98 7.03
N GLU A 62 2.73 -8.92 7.14
CA GLU A 62 2.58 -10.05 8.08
C GLU A 62 2.42 -9.63 9.54
N ASN A 63 3.03 -8.50 9.90
CA ASN A 63 2.96 -8.01 11.28
C ASN A 63 1.62 -7.35 11.63
N GLY A 64 0.66 -7.37 10.70
CA GLY A 64 -0.65 -6.76 10.93
C GLY A 64 -0.75 -5.30 10.50
N ALA A 65 0.33 -4.72 9.99
CA ALA A 65 0.27 -3.35 9.49
C ALA A 65 -0.60 -3.29 8.24
N ASP A 66 -1.41 -2.24 8.13
CA ASP A 66 -2.24 -2.00 6.95
C ASP A 66 -2.48 -0.51 6.79
N PHE A 67 -3.10 -0.15 5.68
CA PHE A 67 -3.50 1.24 5.40
C PHE A 67 -4.92 1.23 4.85
N SER A 68 -5.68 2.26 5.22
CA SER A 68 -7.04 2.42 4.71
C SER A 68 -7.02 2.54 3.18
N PRO A 69 -7.87 1.80 2.46
CA PRO A 69 -7.93 1.93 1.00
C PRO A 69 -8.35 3.33 0.55
N ASP A 70 -9.21 4.00 1.31
CA ASP A 70 -9.62 5.37 0.99
C ASP A 70 -8.44 6.33 1.12
N PHE A 71 -7.63 6.17 2.16
CA PHE A 71 -6.41 6.96 2.34
C PHE A 71 -5.46 6.77 1.16
N LEU A 72 -5.25 5.51 0.77
CA LEU A 72 -4.36 5.20 -0.34
C LEU A 72 -4.87 5.78 -1.66
N TYR A 73 -6.17 5.75 -1.86
CA TYR A 73 -6.78 6.31 -3.06
C TYR A 73 -6.57 7.82 -3.13
N GLU A 74 -6.75 8.50 -2.00
CA GLU A 74 -6.63 9.95 -1.95
C GLU A 74 -5.20 10.44 -2.08
N MET A 75 -4.24 9.76 -1.42
CA MET A 75 -2.86 10.22 -1.44
C MET A 75 -2.07 9.71 -2.64
N GLY A 76 -2.57 8.71 -3.32
CA GLY A 76 -1.90 8.17 -4.49
C GLY A 76 -2.00 9.11 -5.68
N LYS A 77 -1.03 8.97 -6.60
CA LYS A 77 -1.00 9.75 -7.82
C LYS A 77 -1.48 8.92 -9.00
N ASP A 78 -2.27 9.54 -9.85
CA ASP A 78 -2.79 8.86 -11.02
C ASP A 78 -1.66 8.45 -11.96
N LEU A 79 -1.87 7.33 -12.65
CA LEU A 79 -0.96 6.86 -13.68
C LEU A 79 -1.01 7.80 -14.87
N LYS A 80 0.16 8.28 -15.30
CA LYS A 80 0.26 9.20 -16.41
C LYS A 80 1.47 8.87 -17.24
#